data_59fb110566aa811cc59a8c174bc17eef
#
_entry.id   59fb110566aa811cc59a8c174bc17eef
#
_cell.length_a   1.000
_cell.length_b   1.000
_cell.length_c   1.000
_cell.angle_alpha   90.00
_cell.angle_beta   90.00
_cell.angle_gamma   90.00
#
_symmetry.space_group_name_H-M   'P 1'
#
loop_
_entity.id
_entity.type
_entity.pdbx_description
1 polymer ?
#
loop_
_entity_poly.entity_id
_entity_poly.type
_entity_poly.pdbx_seq_one_letter_code
_entity_poly.pdbx_strand_id
1 'polypeptide(L)'
;MTQLDRRSFLASSAGAAAGVAAGAGLGLSPAAAQAGGVLRIAMTASDIPLTTGQTDQGGEGQRFMGYTVYDSLINWDLSRSDRSSSLTPGLATKWEVDPANTNRWIFTIREGVQFHDGSTFTAEAAVWNFDKLLKEDSPQFDRRQSAQGRSRIPSIAGYRALSPGVLEITTRAPDATLPYQVAWIMFSSPAQWEAMGRNWDAVALRPSGTGPWRLDRFVPRERAELVPFPGYWDKARVPKTSRMVLLPIPEANARVAALRGGQVDWIEAPASDAIASLRQAGFQITANAYPHNWTWHFARNPGSPWNDVRVRRAANLAVDRQGMKQLLADMMIPAEGFLTPGHAWFGNPTFKLRTDVDAAKRLMAEAGFTPQRPLRTKVLIAPSGSGQMQPLPMNELIQQNLADVGFAIEFEVVEWNTLINIWRAGAAHPSSRGASAMNYSYFIQDPFTAFIRHLATELQPPAGTNWGLYSDPDMDRLFQDLRTAFDPAALDRAMQRIHEKYVDEALFLMVTHDVGARAMHRRVQGFVQAQNWFQDFSPITIAG
;
A
#
# COMPACT_ATOMS: atom_id res chain seq x y z
N MET A 1 -26.56 27.23 48.62
CA MET A 1 -25.73 27.91 49.63
C MET A 1 -24.31 27.39 49.42
N THR A 2 -23.31 28.07 48.91
CA THR A 2 -23.00 29.47 48.80
C THR A 2 -22.16 29.69 47.54
N GLN A 3 -22.49 30.70 46.77
CA GLN A 3 -21.68 31.29 45.72
C GLN A 3 -20.40 31.87 46.31
N LEU A 4 -19.29 31.78 45.61
CA LEU A 4 -18.17 32.70 45.73
C LEU A 4 -17.59 33.07 44.39
N ASP A 5 -17.44 34.31 44.26
CA ASP A 5 -17.43 35.28 43.20
C ASP A 5 -16.11 35.31 42.39
N ARG A 6 -16.27 35.64 41.11
CA ARG A 6 -15.19 36.08 40.24
C ARG A 6 -14.96 37.55 40.45
N ARG A 7 -13.76 37.94 40.83
CA ARG A 7 -13.07 39.20 40.48
C ARG A 7 -11.94 39.49 41.45
N SER A 8 -10.83 39.82 40.87
CA SER A 8 -9.66 40.55 41.43
C SER A 8 -8.38 39.74 41.54
N PHE A 9 -7.54 39.95 40.56
CA PHE A 9 -6.13 40.28 40.74
C PHE A 9 -5.58 40.85 39.42
N LEU A 10 -5.72 42.16 39.32
CA LEU A 10 -4.87 43.00 38.45
C LEU A 10 -4.15 43.97 39.40
N ALA A 11 -2.87 44.11 39.12
CA ALA A 11 -2.03 45.30 39.34
C ALA A 11 -0.82 45.15 40.29
N SER A 12 0.22 45.71 39.77
CA SER A 12 1.45 46.24 40.40
C SER A 12 2.59 45.21 40.54
N SER A 13 3.81 45.48 40.09
CA SER A 13 4.50 46.73 39.83
C SER A 13 5.84 46.51 39.11
N ALA A 14 6.28 47.50 38.40
CA ALA A 14 7.59 47.69 37.79
C ALA A 14 8.68 48.02 38.83
N GLY A 15 9.92 47.71 38.54
CA GLY A 15 11.09 48.23 39.28
C GLY A 15 12.40 47.48 38.99
N ALA A 16 13.15 47.90 38.08
CA ALA A 16 14.51 48.41 38.06
C ALA A 16 15.70 47.52 38.52
N ALA A 17 16.66 47.45 37.67
CA ALA A 17 18.06 47.85 37.71
C ALA A 17 19.12 46.76 37.55
N ALA A 18 19.85 46.95 36.52
CA ALA A 18 21.22 46.66 36.16
C ALA A 18 22.13 45.91 37.17
N GLY A 19 22.77 44.83 36.69
CA GLY A 19 23.96 44.23 37.26
C GLY A 19 24.79 43.57 36.18
N VAL A 20 25.88 44.21 35.81
CA VAL A 20 26.92 43.67 34.93
C VAL A 20 27.70 42.59 35.66
N ALA A 21 27.75 41.37 35.11
CA ALA A 21 28.77 40.40 35.46
C ALA A 21 29.23 39.68 34.19
N ALA A 22 30.48 39.93 33.84
CA ALA A 22 31.22 39.20 32.79
C ALA A 22 31.40 37.73 33.22
N GLY A 23 30.93 36.77 32.43
CA GLY A 23 31.14 35.37 32.59
C GLY A 23 31.37 34.70 31.25
N ALA A 24 32.48 34.02 31.12
CA ALA A 24 33.07 33.36 30.01
C ALA A 24 32.08 32.71 29.00
N GLY A 25 32.13 33.18 27.76
CA GLY A 25 31.42 32.57 26.64
C GLY A 25 31.92 31.19 26.34
N LEU A 26 31.15 30.17 26.70
CA LEU A 26 31.16 28.91 25.99
C LEU A 26 30.43 29.18 24.68
N GLY A 27 31.21 29.30 23.63
CA GLY A 27 30.70 29.41 22.28
C GLY A 27 29.92 28.16 21.88
N LEU A 28 28.62 28.20 22.10
CA LEU A 28 27.71 27.35 21.35
C LEU A 28 27.72 27.88 19.91
N SER A 29 28.52 27.23 19.05
CA SER A 29 28.39 27.41 17.60
C SER A 29 26.90 27.27 17.28
N PRO A 30 26.29 28.25 16.57
CA PRO A 30 24.96 28.05 16.06
C PRO A 30 25.06 26.84 15.12
N ALA A 31 24.42 25.74 15.47
CA ALA A 31 24.20 24.65 14.53
C ALA A 31 23.68 25.33 13.27
N ALA A 32 24.44 25.20 12.18
CA ALA A 32 24.06 25.74 10.90
C ALA A 32 22.60 25.34 10.65
N ALA A 33 21.71 26.33 10.61
CA ALA A 33 20.32 26.09 10.24
C ALA A 33 20.37 25.39 8.89
N GLN A 34 20.07 24.09 8.89
CA GLN A 34 20.01 23.31 7.66
C GLN A 34 19.00 24.01 6.74
N ALA A 35 19.50 24.46 5.58
CA ALA A 35 18.73 25.18 4.58
C ALA A 35 17.74 24.23 3.88
N GLY A 36 16.73 23.78 4.62
CA GLY A 36 15.63 22.95 4.14
C GLY A 36 14.44 23.14 5.08
N GLY A 37 13.32 23.58 4.55
CA GLY A 37 12.09 23.77 5.33
C GLY A 37 11.60 22.47 5.96
N VAL A 38 10.62 22.57 6.85
CA VAL A 38 9.93 21.44 7.47
C VAL A 38 8.75 21.02 6.58
N LEU A 39 8.68 19.75 6.21
CA LEU A 39 7.56 19.16 5.48
C LEU A 39 6.58 18.53 6.50
N ARG A 40 5.35 19.03 6.57
CA ARG A 40 4.29 18.52 7.45
C ARG A 40 3.26 17.76 6.62
N ILE A 41 3.04 16.50 6.95
CA ILE A 41 2.19 15.57 6.20
C ILE A 41 1.03 15.12 7.08
N ALA A 42 -0.21 15.28 6.61
CA ALA A 42 -1.37 14.64 7.21
C ALA A 42 -1.64 13.30 6.52
N MET A 43 -1.50 12.22 7.29
CA MET A 43 -1.75 10.84 6.86
C MET A 43 -3.22 10.46 7.02
N THR A 44 -3.66 9.47 6.25
CA THR A 44 -4.97 8.82 6.41
C THR A 44 -5.01 7.81 7.56
N ALA A 45 -3.86 7.37 8.04
CA ALA A 45 -3.74 6.46 9.18
C ALA A 45 -4.35 7.05 10.45
N SER A 46 -4.93 6.20 11.30
CA SER A 46 -5.55 6.60 12.58
C SER A 46 -4.53 6.85 13.71
N ASP A 47 -3.31 6.35 13.54
CA ASP A 47 -2.18 6.55 14.46
C ASP A 47 -0.87 6.57 13.68
N ILE A 48 0.21 6.95 14.36
CA ILE A 48 1.56 6.82 13.78
C ILE A 48 1.91 5.33 13.67
N PRO A 49 2.23 4.84 12.47
CA PRO A 49 2.59 3.44 12.29
C PRO A 49 3.86 3.07 13.06
N LEU A 50 3.80 2.01 13.84
CA LEU A 50 4.96 1.39 14.47
C LEU A 50 5.65 0.44 13.51
N THR A 51 6.98 0.35 13.60
CA THR A 51 7.75 -0.48 12.69
C THR A 51 8.97 -1.10 13.35
N THR A 52 9.23 -2.35 12.98
CA THR A 52 10.47 -3.08 13.27
C THR A 52 11.07 -3.65 11.98
N GLY A 53 10.83 -2.97 10.85
CA GLY A 53 11.09 -3.40 9.48
C GLY A 53 9.75 -3.44 8.74
N GLN A 54 8.95 -4.48 8.96
CA GLN A 54 7.54 -4.44 8.57
C GLN A 54 6.79 -3.45 9.48
N THR A 55 5.72 -2.87 8.98
CA THR A 55 4.96 -1.85 9.71
C THR A 55 3.58 -2.35 10.09
N ASP A 56 2.99 -1.82 11.15
CA ASP A 56 1.55 -1.90 11.38
C ASP A 56 0.79 -0.88 10.52
N GLN A 57 -0.51 -0.74 10.66
CA GLN A 57 -1.39 0.10 9.83
C GLN A 57 -1.38 -0.29 8.33
N GLY A 58 -0.94 -1.50 8.01
CA GLY A 58 -0.99 -2.05 6.65
C GLY A 58 -0.16 -1.27 5.63
N GLY A 59 -0.72 -1.05 4.44
CA GLY A 59 -0.04 -0.35 3.35
C GLY A 59 0.30 1.11 3.64
N GLU A 60 -0.51 1.78 4.46
CA GLU A 60 -0.23 3.15 4.89
C GLU A 60 0.99 3.23 5.79
N GLY A 61 1.11 2.31 6.73
CA GLY A 61 2.28 2.20 7.56
C GLY A 61 3.56 1.98 6.76
N GLN A 62 3.52 1.06 5.80
CA GLN A 62 4.65 0.82 4.90
C GLN A 62 5.04 2.05 4.09
N ARG A 63 4.07 2.82 3.63
CA ARG A 63 4.29 4.03 2.82
C ARG A 63 4.97 5.15 3.60
N PHE A 64 4.58 5.37 4.87
CA PHE A 64 5.05 6.49 5.66
C PHE A 64 6.22 6.17 6.61
N MET A 65 6.24 4.98 7.21
CA MET A 65 7.26 4.59 8.19
C MET A 65 8.12 3.41 7.71
N GLY A 66 7.64 2.63 6.74
CA GLY A 66 8.41 1.56 6.14
C GLY A 66 9.42 2.09 5.14
N TYR A 67 8.97 2.50 3.98
CA TYR A 67 9.82 2.88 2.84
C TYR A 67 10.63 4.19 3.05
N THR A 68 10.35 4.93 4.10
CA THR A 68 11.12 6.12 4.52
C THR A 68 12.29 5.74 5.44
N VAL A 69 12.05 4.82 6.40
CA VAL A 69 13.03 4.44 7.44
C VAL A 69 13.92 3.29 7.01
N TYR A 70 13.45 2.46 6.08
CA TYR A 70 14.11 1.23 5.66
C TYR A 70 14.30 1.15 4.15
N ASP A 71 15.19 0.25 3.73
CA ASP A 71 15.28 -0.27 2.37
C ASP A 71 15.01 -1.77 2.35
N SER A 72 14.71 -2.27 1.15
CA SER A 72 14.63 -3.69 0.80
C SER A 72 15.87 -4.12 0.00
N LEU A 73 16.05 -5.43 -0.23
CA LEU A 73 17.09 -5.93 -1.16
C LEU A 73 16.89 -5.31 -2.56
N ILE A 74 15.65 -5.22 -2.97
CA ILE A 74 15.22 -4.64 -4.25
C ILE A 74 14.20 -3.56 -3.92
N ASN A 75 14.38 -2.37 -4.46
CA ASN A 75 13.48 -1.24 -4.28
C ASN A 75 12.60 -1.03 -5.53
N TRP A 76 11.67 -0.10 -5.43
CA TRP A 76 10.85 0.38 -6.55
C TRP A 76 11.43 1.68 -7.10
N ASP A 77 11.45 1.84 -8.42
CA ASP A 77 11.76 3.13 -9.06
C ASP A 77 10.58 4.10 -8.86
N LEU A 78 10.71 5.02 -7.93
CA LEU A 78 9.74 6.06 -7.60
C LEU A 78 10.08 7.42 -8.23
N SER A 79 11.10 7.48 -9.10
CA SER A 79 11.58 8.72 -9.70
C SER A 79 10.73 9.20 -10.88
N ARG A 80 9.78 8.39 -11.35
CA ARG A 80 8.98 8.61 -12.57
C ARG A 80 7.49 8.53 -12.30
N SER A 81 6.73 9.34 -13.06
CA SER A 81 5.25 9.37 -12.99
C SER A 81 4.55 8.91 -14.27
N ASP A 82 5.30 8.67 -15.34
CA ASP A 82 4.78 8.42 -16.70
C ASP A 82 4.51 6.94 -17.00
N ARG A 83 4.88 6.03 -16.10
CA ARG A 83 4.67 4.59 -16.24
C ARG A 83 4.64 3.90 -14.88
N SER A 84 4.15 2.66 -14.84
CA SER A 84 4.21 1.79 -13.66
C SER A 84 5.65 1.60 -13.21
N SER A 85 5.87 1.67 -11.89
CA SER A 85 7.21 1.55 -11.30
C SER A 85 7.80 0.17 -11.56
N SER A 86 9.05 0.14 -11.99
CA SER A 86 9.85 -1.07 -12.13
C SER A 86 10.66 -1.35 -10.86
N LEU A 87 11.19 -2.56 -10.75
CA LEU A 87 12.17 -2.90 -9.73
C LEU A 87 13.52 -2.24 -10.03
N THR A 88 14.21 -1.82 -8.98
CA THR A 88 15.54 -1.19 -9.03
C THR A 88 16.43 -1.71 -7.92
N PRO A 89 17.77 -1.72 -8.07
CA PRO A 89 18.69 -2.10 -7.00
C PRO A 89 18.46 -1.30 -5.71
N GLY A 90 18.33 -2.03 -4.60
CA GLY A 90 18.28 -1.50 -3.24
C GLY A 90 19.54 -1.88 -2.46
N LEU A 91 19.36 -2.63 -1.36
CA LEU A 91 20.47 -3.20 -0.58
C LEU A 91 21.24 -4.30 -1.33
N ALA A 92 20.66 -4.88 -2.38
CA ALA A 92 21.37 -5.68 -3.36
C ALA A 92 21.62 -4.83 -4.62
N THR A 93 22.84 -4.93 -5.16
CA THR A 93 23.23 -4.28 -6.43
C THR A 93 22.88 -5.13 -7.64
N LYS A 94 22.77 -6.46 -7.44
CA LYS A 94 22.48 -7.46 -8.47
C LYS A 94 21.76 -8.65 -7.85
N TRP A 95 20.90 -9.29 -8.62
CA TRP A 95 20.29 -10.57 -8.28
C TRP A 95 20.19 -11.44 -9.53
N GLU A 96 20.45 -12.71 -9.36
CA GLU A 96 20.52 -13.69 -10.47
C GLU A 96 19.97 -15.02 -10.00
N VAL A 97 19.23 -15.70 -10.88
CA VAL A 97 18.90 -17.10 -10.71
C VAL A 97 20.06 -17.96 -11.19
N ASP A 98 20.37 -19.04 -10.48
CA ASP A 98 21.35 -20.03 -10.91
C ASP A 98 20.77 -20.83 -12.11
N PRO A 99 21.35 -20.75 -13.31
CA PRO A 99 20.81 -21.45 -14.48
C PRO A 99 20.85 -22.99 -14.35
N ALA A 100 21.73 -23.52 -13.48
CA ALA A 100 21.80 -24.96 -13.19
C ALA A 100 20.78 -25.40 -12.13
N ASN A 101 20.27 -24.47 -11.32
CA ASN A 101 19.27 -24.72 -10.29
C ASN A 101 18.37 -23.51 -10.12
N THR A 102 17.28 -23.45 -10.86
CA THR A 102 16.37 -22.31 -10.89
C THR A 102 15.59 -22.05 -9.60
N ASN A 103 15.76 -22.90 -8.59
CA ASN A 103 15.30 -22.63 -7.22
C ASN A 103 16.29 -21.78 -6.42
N ARG A 104 17.49 -21.54 -6.94
CA ARG A 104 18.58 -20.88 -6.26
C ARG A 104 18.80 -19.47 -6.82
N TRP A 105 18.71 -18.47 -5.95
CA TRP A 105 18.95 -17.07 -6.28
C TRP A 105 20.17 -16.55 -5.52
N ILE A 106 21.00 -15.76 -6.20
CA ILE A 106 22.18 -15.11 -5.64
C ILE A 106 21.98 -13.59 -5.67
N PHE A 107 22.12 -12.96 -4.52
CA PHE A 107 22.06 -11.52 -4.36
C PHE A 107 23.44 -10.98 -3.99
N THR A 108 23.96 -10.03 -4.77
CA THR A 108 25.16 -9.29 -4.44
C THR A 108 24.78 -8.10 -3.55
N ILE A 109 25.21 -8.13 -2.31
CA ILE A 109 24.88 -7.10 -1.32
C ILE A 109 25.72 -5.86 -1.57
N ARG A 110 25.12 -4.69 -1.42
CA ARG A 110 25.78 -3.39 -1.55
C ARG A 110 26.72 -3.18 -0.38
N GLU A 111 27.97 -2.88 -0.68
CA GLU A 111 29.00 -2.58 0.31
C GLU A 111 28.81 -1.17 0.93
N GLY A 112 29.24 -1.02 2.19
CA GLY A 112 29.30 0.27 2.88
C GLY A 112 27.94 0.83 3.32
N VAL A 113 26.84 0.09 3.19
CA VAL A 113 25.55 0.50 3.71
C VAL A 113 25.54 0.44 5.23
N GLN A 114 25.11 1.55 5.85
CA GLN A 114 24.96 1.64 7.30
C GLN A 114 23.49 1.72 7.70
N PHE A 115 23.17 1.09 8.81
CA PHE A 115 21.94 1.35 9.54
C PHE A 115 22.02 2.72 10.25
N HIS A 116 20.88 3.24 10.70
CA HIS A 116 20.82 4.54 11.39
C HIS A 116 21.62 4.57 12.70
N ASP A 117 21.88 3.43 13.31
CA ASP A 117 22.72 3.27 14.51
C ASP A 117 24.21 3.19 14.20
N GLY A 118 24.61 3.22 12.92
CA GLY A 118 25.99 3.16 12.46
C GLY A 118 26.52 1.75 12.22
N SER A 119 25.79 0.70 12.56
CA SER A 119 26.18 -0.68 12.23
C SER A 119 26.05 -0.94 10.72
N THR A 120 26.84 -1.90 10.21
CA THR A 120 26.90 -2.19 8.77
C THR A 120 25.83 -3.22 8.38
N PHE A 121 25.15 -2.99 7.24
CA PHE A 121 24.30 -3.99 6.60
C PHE A 121 25.15 -5.01 5.83
N THR A 122 24.93 -6.30 6.07
CA THR A 122 25.60 -7.42 5.39
C THR A 122 24.62 -8.53 5.06
N ALA A 123 25.06 -9.55 4.34
CA ALA A 123 24.24 -10.74 4.07
C ALA A 123 23.80 -11.45 5.36
N GLU A 124 24.63 -11.44 6.41
CA GLU A 124 24.29 -12.01 7.73
C GLU A 124 23.16 -11.19 8.40
N ALA A 125 23.17 -9.85 8.26
CA ALA A 125 22.08 -9.02 8.73
C ALA A 125 20.78 -9.30 7.97
N ALA A 126 20.85 -9.61 6.68
CA ALA A 126 19.69 -10.03 5.89
C ALA A 126 19.15 -11.39 6.39
N VAL A 127 20.03 -12.38 6.59
CA VAL A 127 19.67 -13.70 7.17
C VAL A 127 19.00 -13.53 8.53
N TRP A 128 19.57 -12.72 9.42
CA TRP A 128 19.01 -12.42 10.73
C TRP A 128 17.57 -11.84 10.64
N ASN A 129 17.31 -10.99 9.65
CA ASN A 129 15.97 -10.44 9.41
C ASN A 129 15.00 -11.46 8.82
N PHE A 130 15.45 -12.38 7.97
CA PHE A 130 14.61 -13.50 7.54
C PHE A 130 14.27 -14.43 8.72
N ASP A 131 15.24 -14.74 9.59
CA ASP A 131 15.00 -15.50 10.83
C ASP A 131 13.96 -14.81 11.71
N LYS A 132 14.06 -13.49 11.88
CA LYS A 132 13.07 -12.65 12.59
C LYS A 132 11.64 -12.87 12.11
N LEU A 133 11.44 -13.10 10.82
CA LEU A 133 10.11 -13.24 10.22
C LEU A 133 9.67 -14.70 10.08
N LEU A 134 10.60 -15.63 9.87
CA LEU A 134 10.30 -16.99 9.41
C LEU A 134 10.55 -18.08 10.45
N LYS A 135 11.47 -17.88 11.42
CA LYS A 135 11.83 -18.88 12.41
C LYS A 135 11.30 -18.53 13.81
N GLU A 136 10.26 -19.26 14.23
CA GLU A 136 9.57 -19.01 15.51
C GLU A 136 10.43 -19.29 16.75
N ASP A 137 11.44 -20.15 16.60
CA ASP A 137 12.41 -20.51 17.63
C ASP A 137 13.64 -19.59 17.69
N SER A 138 13.75 -18.63 16.77
CA SER A 138 14.85 -17.68 16.80
C SER A 138 14.65 -16.63 17.92
N PRO A 139 15.72 -16.22 18.63
CA PRO A 139 15.61 -15.22 19.70
C PRO A 139 15.00 -13.89 19.26
N GLN A 140 15.23 -13.52 18.00
CA GLN A 140 14.72 -12.28 17.40
C GLN A 140 13.37 -12.42 16.70
N PHE A 141 12.65 -13.53 16.84
CA PHE A 141 11.37 -13.72 16.19
C PHE A 141 10.39 -12.59 16.56
N ASP A 142 9.88 -11.90 15.56
CA ASP A 142 8.90 -10.83 15.73
C ASP A 142 7.48 -11.35 15.43
N ARG A 143 6.79 -11.83 16.45
CA ARG A 143 5.43 -12.41 16.32
C ARG A 143 4.43 -11.42 15.71
N ARG A 144 4.58 -10.12 15.98
CA ARG A 144 3.66 -9.08 15.49
C ARG A 144 3.75 -8.95 13.96
N GLN A 145 4.95 -9.01 13.41
CA GLN A 145 5.18 -8.73 12.00
C GLN A 145 5.42 -9.97 11.13
N SER A 146 5.63 -11.12 11.75
CA SER A 146 5.88 -12.39 11.07
C SER A 146 4.76 -12.74 10.06
N ALA A 147 3.49 -12.64 10.45
CA ALA A 147 2.37 -12.99 9.57
C ALA A 147 2.36 -12.13 8.29
N GLN A 148 2.64 -10.84 8.41
CA GLN A 148 2.74 -9.92 7.26
C GLN A 148 3.95 -10.27 6.40
N GLY A 149 5.13 -10.46 7.01
CA GLY A 149 6.36 -10.83 6.30
C GLY A 149 6.19 -12.13 5.53
N ARG A 150 5.74 -13.20 6.19
CA ARG A 150 5.51 -14.53 5.59
C ARG A 150 4.56 -14.47 4.39
N SER A 151 3.51 -13.67 4.48
CA SER A 151 2.52 -13.53 3.40
C SER A 151 3.10 -12.88 2.14
N ARG A 152 4.24 -12.20 2.24
CA ARG A 152 4.92 -11.53 1.12
C ARG A 152 5.98 -12.39 0.43
N ILE A 153 6.53 -13.37 1.12
CA ILE A 153 7.62 -14.23 0.65
C ILE A 153 7.26 -15.73 0.73
N PRO A 154 6.10 -16.15 0.21
CA PRO A 154 5.61 -17.52 0.37
C PRO A 154 6.48 -18.57 -0.33
N SER A 155 7.27 -18.20 -1.32
CA SER A 155 8.09 -19.14 -2.08
C SER A 155 9.42 -19.49 -1.40
N ILE A 156 9.88 -18.71 -0.42
CA ILE A 156 11.18 -18.94 0.22
C ILE A 156 11.19 -20.27 1.00
N ALA A 157 12.15 -21.14 0.68
CA ALA A 157 12.42 -22.38 1.38
C ALA A 157 13.63 -22.26 2.31
N GLY A 158 14.65 -21.48 1.92
CA GLY A 158 15.87 -21.28 2.71
C GLY A 158 16.63 -20.03 2.28
N TYR A 159 17.57 -19.64 3.13
CA TYR A 159 18.44 -18.49 2.88
C TYR A 159 19.71 -18.63 3.72
N ARG A 160 20.83 -18.15 3.19
CA ARG A 160 22.12 -18.13 3.91
C ARG A 160 23.05 -17.06 3.36
N ALA A 161 23.91 -16.53 4.21
CA ALA A 161 25.05 -15.74 3.77
C ALA A 161 26.14 -16.68 3.26
N LEU A 162 26.62 -16.46 2.05
CA LEU A 162 27.80 -17.16 1.50
C LEU A 162 29.07 -16.38 1.84
N SER A 163 28.96 -15.07 1.98
CA SER A 163 29.96 -14.14 2.48
C SER A 163 29.22 -12.85 2.92
N PRO A 164 29.89 -11.89 3.58
CA PRO A 164 29.23 -10.62 3.95
C PRO A 164 28.60 -9.87 2.76
N GLY A 165 29.13 -10.06 1.55
CA GLY A 165 28.64 -9.43 0.32
C GLY A 165 27.73 -10.30 -0.54
N VAL A 166 27.43 -11.55 -0.14
CA VAL A 166 26.68 -12.49 -1.00
C VAL A 166 25.64 -13.24 -0.19
N LEU A 167 24.37 -13.04 -0.54
CA LEU A 167 23.22 -13.75 0.03
C LEU A 167 22.67 -14.75 -0.99
N GLU A 168 22.45 -15.98 -0.54
CA GLU A 168 21.70 -17.00 -1.28
C GLU A 168 20.29 -17.10 -0.71
N ILE A 169 19.30 -17.15 -1.59
CA ILE A 169 17.90 -17.49 -1.26
C ILE A 169 17.50 -18.69 -2.12
N THR A 170 16.89 -19.69 -1.50
CA THR A 170 16.33 -20.85 -2.21
C THR A 170 14.81 -20.83 -2.11
N THR A 171 14.14 -21.17 -3.21
CA THR A 171 12.69 -21.28 -3.30
C THR A 171 12.24 -22.74 -3.29
N ARG A 172 10.98 -23.00 -2.89
CA ARG A 172 10.41 -24.37 -2.84
C ARG A 172 10.26 -24.98 -4.22
N ALA A 173 10.03 -24.16 -5.22
CA ALA A 173 9.97 -24.48 -6.63
C ALA A 173 10.54 -23.29 -7.41
N PRO A 174 10.86 -23.42 -8.72
CA PRO A 174 11.26 -22.28 -9.54
C PRO A 174 10.28 -21.13 -9.38
N ASP A 175 10.80 -19.91 -9.13
CA ASP A 175 9.93 -18.72 -8.94
C ASP A 175 10.58 -17.45 -9.46
N ALA A 176 10.28 -17.10 -10.70
CA ALA A 176 10.72 -15.86 -11.34
C ALA A 176 10.14 -14.60 -10.69
N THR A 177 9.14 -14.74 -9.81
CA THR A 177 8.53 -13.60 -9.11
C THR A 177 9.22 -13.26 -7.78
N LEU A 178 10.24 -14.03 -7.36
CA LEU A 178 10.97 -13.79 -6.10
C LEU A 178 11.49 -12.35 -5.96
N PRO A 179 12.02 -11.68 -6.99
CA PRO A 179 12.45 -10.28 -6.89
C PRO A 179 11.34 -9.33 -6.39
N TYR A 180 10.11 -9.53 -6.83
CA TYR A 180 8.95 -8.75 -6.37
C TYR A 180 8.59 -9.06 -4.91
N GLN A 181 8.77 -10.30 -4.48
CA GLN A 181 8.46 -10.71 -3.10
C GLN A 181 9.45 -10.07 -2.12
N VAL A 182 10.75 -10.13 -2.40
CA VAL A 182 11.77 -9.56 -1.50
C VAL A 182 11.76 -8.03 -1.47
N ALA A 183 11.17 -7.37 -2.46
CA ALA A 183 10.95 -5.92 -2.46
C ALA A 183 9.99 -5.44 -1.35
N TRP A 184 9.25 -6.35 -0.72
CA TRP A 184 8.38 -6.06 0.42
C TRP A 184 9.07 -6.24 1.77
N ILE A 185 10.26 -6.83 1.82
CA ILE A 185 10.94 -7.13 3.07
C ILE A 185 11.92 -6.01 3.39
N MET A 186 11.67 -5.35 4.50
CA MET A 186 12.45 -4.23 5.01
C MET A 186 13.34 -4.71 6.17
N PHE A 187 14.58 -4.24 6.21
CA PHE A 187 15.60 -4.77 7.07
C PHE A 187 15.90 -3.84 8.24
N SER A 188 15.75 -4.34 9.47
CA SER A 188 16.08 -3.64 10.71
C SER A 188 17.46 -4.06 11.25
N SER A 189 18.08 -3.16 12.02
CA SER A 189 19.41 -3.37 12.60
C SER A 189 19.39 -4.43 13.69
N PRO A 190 20.21 -5.49 13.59
CA PRO A 190 20.45 -6.43 14.70
C PRO A 190 21.07 -5.74 15.92
N ALA A 191 21.99 -4.78 15.70
CA ALA A 191 22.67 -4.05 16.79
C ALA A 191 21.67 -3.19 17.58
N GLN A 192 20.73 -2.52 16.91
CA GLN A 192 19.68 -1.77 17.60
C GLN A 192 18.79 -2.68 18.45
N TRP A 193 18.43 -3.86 17.96
CA TRP A 193 17.63 -4.81 18.74
C TRP A 193 18.35 -5.26 20.00
N GLU A 194 19.65 -5.57 19.91
CA GLU A 194 20.49 -5.87 21.09
C GLU A 194 20.55 -4.68 22.05
N ALA A 195 20.82 -3.47 21.54
CA ALA A 195 20.90 -2.26 22.35
C ALA A 195 19.57 -1.89 23.05
N MET A 196 18.45 -2.30 22.47
CA MET A 196 17.11 -2.13 23.05
C MET A 196 16.72 -3.29 23.98
N GLY A 197 17.68 -4.10 24.44
CA GLY A 197 17.45 -5.21 25.38
C GLY A 197 16.65 -6.36 24.75
N ARG A 198 16.77 -6.57 23.45
CA ARG A 198 16.06 -7.62 22.69
C ARG A 198 14.53 -7.47 22.74
N ASN A 199 14.05 -6.23 22.80
CA ASN A 199 12.64 -5.90 22.96
C ASN A 199 12.10 -5.18 21.73
N TRP A 200 11.21 -5.84 20.98
CA TRP A 200 10.62 -5.28 19.77
C TRP A 200 9.72 -4.06 20.01
N ASP A 201 9.08 -3.93 21.16
CA ASP A 201 8.30 -2.75 21.51
C ASP A 201 9.20 -1.52 21.69
N ALA A 202 10.37 -1.73 22.31
CA ALA A 202 11.38 -0.67 22.45
C ALA A 202 12.00 -0.29 21.10
N VAL A 203 12.28 -1.28 20.23
CA VAL A 203 12.79 -1.05 18.86
C VAL A 203 11.76 -0.28 18.03
N ALA A 204 10.47 -0.60 18.12
CA ALA A 204 9.42 0.07 17.37
C ALA A 204 9.31 1.58 17.69
N LEU A 205 9.69 1.99 18.90
CA LEU A 205 9.75 3.40 19.30
C LEU A 205 11.05 4.10 18.88
N ARG A 206 12.10 3.33 18.55
CA ARG A 206 13.42 3.81 18.12
C ARG A 206 13.98 2.94 16.99
N PRO A 207 13.27 2.86 15.86
CA PRO A 207 13.66 2.00 14.76
C PRO A 207 14.99 2.44 14.14
N SER A 208 15.80 1.46 13.75
CA SER A 208 17.02 1.65 12.97
C SER A 208 16.93 0.83 11.70
N GLY A 209 16.72 1.51 10.57
CA GLY A 209 16.77 0.98 9.22
C GLY A 209 17.94 1.54 8.45
N THR A 210 17.94 1.35 7.13
CA THR A 210 18.96 1.85 6.21
C THR A 210 18.43 2.98 5.32
N GLY A 211 17.16 3.37 5.48
CA GLY A 211 16.47 4.31 4.62
C GLY A 211 16.94 5.76 4.73
N PRO A 212 16.45 6.64 3.83
CA PRO A 212 16.90 8.05 3.76
C PRO A 212 16.49 8.90 4.97
N TRP A 213 15.48 8.48 5.70
CA TRP A 213 14.95 9.18 6.85
C TRP A 213 15.17 8.39 8.14
N ARG A 214 15.62 9.04 9.20
CA ARG A 214 15.74 8.48 10.53
C ARG A 214 14.68 9.08 11.46
N LEU A 215 14.03 8.24 12.27
CA LEU A 215 13.12 8.71 13.30
C LEU A 215 13.90 9.47 14.39
N ASP A 216 13.49 10.70 14.66
CA ASP A 216 14.06 11.60 15.67
C ASP A 216 13.17 11.66 16.91
N ARG A 217 11.86 11.79 16.72
CA ARG A 217 10.88 11.88 17.80
C ARG A 217 9.60 11.12 17.45
N PHE A 218 9.07 10.41 18.42
CA PHE A 218 7.80 9.71 18.33
C PHE A 218 6.89 10.10 19.50
N VAL A 219 5.69 10.57 19.21
CA VAL A 219 4.63 10.86 20.17
C VAL A 219 3.39 10.08 19.73
N PRO A 220 3.01 9.02 20.46
CA PRO A 220 1.89 8.15 20.09
C PRO A 220 0.61 8.96 19.82
N ARG A 221 -0.09 8.63 18.78
CA ARG A 221 -1.35 9.26 18.33
C ARG A 221 -1.26 10.76 18.00
N GLU A 222 -0.09 11.36 18.08
CA GLU A 222 0.10 12.77 17.82
C GLU A 222 0.97 13.02 16.60
N ARG A 223 2.23 12.58 16.62
CA ARG A 223 3.15 12.79 15.50
C ARG A 223 4.40 11.91 15.55
N ALA A 224 4.99 11.72 14.37
CA ALA A 224 6.38 11.30 14.23
C ALA A 224 7.19 12.39 13.53
N GLU A 225 8.40 12.63 14.00
CA GLU A 225 9.34 13.57 13.41
C GLU A 225 10.54 12.80 12.87
N LEU A 226 10.81 12.94 11.58
CA LEU A 226 11.92 12.29 10.90
C LEU A 226 12.91 13.33 10.41
N VAL A 227 14.18 12.99 10.46
CA VAL A 227 15.29 13.83 9.97
C VAL A 227 16.06 13.09 8.88
N PRO A 228 16.70 13.82 7.95
CA PRO A 228 17.57 13.21 6.96
C PRO A 228 18.65 12.34 7.60
N PHE A 229 18.96 11.21 6.95
CA PHE A 229 20.14 10.41 7.28
C PHE A 229 21.30 10.75 6.34
N PRO A 230 22.27 11.57 6.76
CA PRO A 230 23.39 12.00 5.89
C PRO A 230 24.25 10.83 5.42
N GLY A 231 24.28 9.74 6.21
CA GLY A 231 24.96 8.48 5.90
C GLY A 231 24.28 7.63 4.85
N TYR A 232 23.10 8.05 4.33
CA TYR A 232 22.34 7.26 3.36
C TYR A 232 23.20 6.90 2.13
N TRP A 233 23.14 5.64 1.74
CA TRP A 233 23.99 5.08 0.69
C TRP A 233 23.70 5.71 -0.69
N ASP A 234 22.46 6.01 -1.02
CA ASP A 234 22.08 6.70 -2.25
C ASP A 234 22.10 8.22 -2.05
N LYS A 235 23.22 8.83 -2.43
CA LYS A 235 23.43 10.28 -2.25
C LYS A 235 22.46 11.15 -3.05
N ALA A 236 21.87 10.63 -4.12
CA ALA A 236 20.86 11.34 -4.90
C ALA A 236 19.50 11.42 -4.16
N ARG A 237 19.24 10.49 -3.25
CA ARG A 237 18.02 10.40 -2.46
C ARG A 237 18.18 10.84 -0.99
N VAL A 238 19.26 11.50 -0.63
CA VAL A 238 19.33 12.16 0.69
C VAL A 238 18.28 13.27 0.72
N PRO A 239 17.39 13.29 1.75
CA PRO A 239 16.30 14.26 1.82
C PRO A 239 16.76 15.71 1.78
N LYS A 240 16.03 16.54 1.03
CA LYS A 240 16.32 17.96 0.85
C LYS A 240 15.65 18.85 1.91
N THR A 241 14.61 18.39 2.57
CA THR A 241 13.98 19.07 3.72
C THR A 241 14.73 18.74 5.00
N SER A 242 14.79 19.69 5.94
CA SER A 242 15.48 19.49 7.23
C SER A 242 14.76 18.56 8.18
N ARG A 243 13.45 18.42 8.03
CA ARG A 243 12.57 17.59 8.87
C ARG A 243 11.30 17.23 8.11
N MET A 244 10.78 16.04 8.35
CA MET A 244 9.44 15.62 7.97
C MET A 244 8.63 15.31 9.24
N VAL A 245 7.42 15.85 9.33
CA VAL A 245 6.49 15.63 10.45
C VAL A 245 5.27 14.90 9.92
N LEU A 246 5.03 13.72 10.42
CA LEU A 246 3.87 12.90 10.09
C LEU A 246 2.78 13.10 11.16
N LEU A 247 1.56 13.40 10.73
CA LEU A 247 0.40 13.70 11.58
C LEU A 247 -0.74 12.75 11.19
N PRO A 248 -1.27 11.93 12.10
CA PRO A 248 -2.43 11.09 11.84
C PRO A 248 -3.70 11.95 11.85
N ILE A 249 -4.32 12.15 10.70
CA ILE A 249 -5.59 12.87 10.53
C ILE A 249 -6.49 12.02 9.63
N PRO A 250 -7.21 11.01 10.16
CA PRO A 250 -7.93 10.02 9.36
C PRO A 250 -9.12 10.62 8.59
N GLU A 251 -9.71 11.70 9.09
CA GLU A 251 -10.87 12.38 8.52
C GLU A 251 -10.48 13.28 7.32
N ALA A 252 -11.09 13.05 6.14
CA ALA A 252 -10.73 13.76 4.90
C ALA A 252 -10.96 15.28 5.00
N ASN A 253 -12.11 15.70 5.56
CA ASN A 253 -12.41 17.12 5.72
C ASN A 253 -11.50 17.80 6.74
N ALA A 254 -11.09 17.09 7.82
CA ALA A 254 -10.11 17.60 8.77
C ALA A 254 -8.74 17.79 8.12
N ARG A 255 -8.30 16.86 7.25
CA ARG A 255 -7.06 17.04 6.45
C ARG A 255 -7.14 18.27 5.55
N VAL A 256 -8.26 18.47 4.85
CA VAL A 256 -8.48 19.65 3.99
C VAL A 256 -8.44 20.94 4.82
N ALA A 257 -9.08 20.96 6.00
CA ALA A 257 -9.04 22.11 6.90
C ALA A 257 -7.62 22.40 7.41
N ALA A 258 -6.86 21.37 7.79
CA ALA A 258 -5.47 21.51 8.23
C ALA A 258 -4.56 22.07 7.12
N LEU A 259 -4.77 21.62 5.86
CA LEU A 259 -4.03 22.15 4.71
C LEU A 259 -4.36 23.63 4.45
N ARG A 260 -5.64 23.98 4.43
CA ARG A 260 -6.09 25.38 4.23
C ARG A 260 -5.61 26.31 5.35
N GLY A 261 -5.60 25.81 6.60
CA GLY A 261 -5.11 26.54 7.76
C GLY A 261 -3.58 26.62 7.87
N GLY A 262 -2.84 26.03 6.92
CA GLY A 262 -1.37 26.02 6.93
C GLY A 262 -0.75 25.19 8.06
N GLN A 263 -1.54 24.33 8.72
CA GLN A 263 -1.05 23.41 9.74
C GLN A 263 -0.20 22.28 9.14
N VAL A 264 -0.54 21.87 7.93
CA VAL A 264 0.19 20.88 7.13
C VAL A 264 0.49 21.42 5.74
N ASP A 265 1.45 20.81 5.07
CA ASP A 265 1.93 21.20 3.74
C ASP A 265 1.45 20.26 2.65
N TRP A 266 1.13 19.03 3.03
CA TRP A 266 0.80 17.94 2.14
C TRP A 266 -0.24 17.03 2.79
N ILE A 267 -1.28 16.63 2.06
CA ILE A 267 -2.31 15.70 2.53
C ILE A 267 -2.56 14.57 1.53
N GLU A 268 -2.86 13.41 2.04
CA GLU A 268 -3.37 12.27 1.29
C GLU A 268 -4.88 12.33 1.14
N ALA A 269 -5.38 11.79 0.02
CA ALA A 269 -6.79 11.54 -0.22
C ALA A 269 -7.68 12.70 0.26
N PRO A 270 -7.54 13.91 -0.32
CA PRO A 270 -8.43 15.03 -0.01
C PRO A 270 -9.88 14.61 -0.34
N ALA A 271 -10.85 15.16 0.37
CA ALA A 271 -12.26 14.94 0.07
C ALA A 271 -12.55 15.35 -1.39
N SER A 272 -13.27 14.52 -2.14
CA SER A 272 -13.48 14.72 -3.58
C SER A 272 -14.20 16.02 -3.90
N ASP A 273 -15.16 16.40 -3.09
CA ASP A 273 -15.92 17.67 -3.19
C ASP A 273 -15.06 18.92 -2.92
N ALA A 274 -13.95 18.76 -2.18
CA ALA A 274 -13.00 19.84 -1.90
C ALA A 274 -12.01 20.11 -3.05
N ILE A 275 -11.83 19.19 -4.01
CA ILE A 275 -10.78 19.26 -5.04
C ILE A 275 -10.88 20.56 -5.86
N ALA A 276 -12.07 20.88 -6.36
CA ALA A 276 -12.29 22.08 -7.18
C ALA A 276 -11.93 23.35 -6.40
N SER A 277 -12.40 23.46 -5.17
CA SER A 277 -12.16 24.63 -4.33
C SER A 277 -10.69 24.74 -3.85
N LEU A 278 -10.00 23.62 -3.67
CA LEU A 278 -8.56 23.62 -3.39
C LEU A 278 -7.74 24.13 -4.58
N ARG A 279 -8.08 23.70 -5.82
CA ARG A 279 -7.43 24.21 -7.04
C ARG A 279 -7.64 25.72 -7.20
N GLN A 280 -8.90 26.20 -7.00
CA GLN A 280 -9.21 27.63 -7.04
C GLN A 280 -8.45 28.45 -6.00
N ALA A 281 -8.20 27.87 -4.82
CA ALA A 281 -7.42 28.49 -3.76
C ALA A 281 -5.88 28.38 -3.99
N GLY A 282 -5.44 27.80 -5.12
CA GLY A 282 -4.02 27.75 -5.53
C GLY A 282 -3.23 26.61 -4.89
N PHE A 283 -3.91 25.61 -4.31
CA PHE A 283 -3.22 24.37 -3.89
C PHE A 283 -2.91 23.48 -5.11
N GLN A 284 -1.80 22.76 -5.03
CA GLN A 284 -1.44 21.76 -6.03
C GLN A 284 -2.23 20.49 -5.78
N ILE A 285 -2.85 19.95 -6.82
CA ILE A 285 -3.51 18.64 -6.78
C ILE A 285 -2.79 17.73 -7.74
N THR A 286 -2.23 16.64 -7.22
CA THR A 286 -1.65 15.57 -8.03
C THR A 286 -2.51 14.34 -7.97
N ALA A 287 -2.63 13.65 -9.08
CA ALA A 287 -3.32 12.38 -9.24
C ALA A 287 -2.61 11.59 -10.35
N ASN A 288 -2.45 10.29 -10.17
CA ASN A 288 -1.82 9.43 -11.16
C ASN A 288 -2.41 8.02 -11.07
N ALA A 289 -2.23 7.20 -12.08
CA ALA A 289 -2.60 5.79 -12.03
C ALA A 289 -1.96 5.15 -10.79
N TYR A 290 -2.80 4.68 -9.89
CA TYR A 290 -2.38 4.10 -8.62
C TYR A 290 -2.59 2.58 -8.71
N PRO A 291 -1.66 1.76 -8.26
CA PRO A 291 -1.76 0.32 -8.44
C PRO A 291 -2.77 -0.29 -7.46
N HIS A 292 -3.99 0.20 -7.52
CA HIS A 292 -5.08 -0.21 -6.64
C HIS A 292 -6.39 -0.22 -7.42
N ASN A 293 -6.99 -1.41 -7.55
CA ASN A 293 -8.22 -1.63 -8.28
C ASN A 293 -9.38 -1.82 -7.31
N TRP A 294 -10.44 -1.04 -7.44
CA TRP A 294 -11.66 -1.15 -6.66
C TRP A 294 -12.64 -2.10 -7.36
N THR A 295 -12.99 -3.19 -6.70
CA THR A 295 -13.70 -4.32 -7.33
C THR A 295 -14.71 -4.97 -6.39
N TRP A 296 -15.55 -5.84 -6.95
CA TRP A 296 -16.17 -6.91 -6.19
C TRP A 296 -15.51 -8.24 -6.53
N HIS A 297 -15.03 -8.95 -5.53
CA HIS A 297 -14.54 -10.31 -5.63
C HIS A 297 -15.74 -11.27 -5.62
N PHE A 298 -15.90 -12.06 -6.66
CA PHE A 298 -16.98 -13.02 -6.80
C PHE A 298 -16.62 -14.35 -6.13
N ALA A 299 -17.54 -14.91 -5.33
CA ALA A 299 -17.41 -16.26 -4.81
C ALA A 299 -17.77 -17.29 -5.88
N ARG A 300 -17.00 -18.37 -5.95
CA ARG A 300 -17.13 -19.45 -6.94
C ARG A 300 -17.50 -20.80 -6.32
N ASN A 301 -17.92 -20.81 -5.05
CA ASN A 301 -18.39 -22.00 -4.37
C ASN A 301 -19.61 -22.61 -5.08
N PRO A 302 -19.89 -23.91 -4.90
CA PRO A 302 -21.06 -24.57 -5.50
C PRO A 302 -22.36 -23.81 -5.25
N GLY A 303 -23.14 -23.63 -6.29
CA GLY A 303 -24.40 -22.88 -6.24
C GLY A 303 -24.26 -21.36 -6.33
N SER A 304 -23.05 -20.82 -6.37
CA SER A 304 -22.86 -19.39 -6.58
C SER A 304 -23.35 -18.94 -7.96
N PRO A 305 -24.11 -17.85 -8.06
CA PRO A 305 -24.57 -17.31 -9.34
C PRO A 305 -23.41 -16.81 -10.21
N TRP A 306 -22.29 -16.49 -9.59
CA TRP A 306 -21.09 -16.02 -10.28
C TRP A 306 -20.30 -17.13 -10.97
N ASN A 307 -20.75 -18.41 -10.90
CA ASN A 307 -20.18 -19.49 -11.70
C ASN A 307 -20.53 -19.32 -13.18
N ASP A 308 -21.66 -18.67 -13.51
CA ASP A 308 -22.04 -18.37 -14.89
C ASP A 308 -21.31 -17.13 -15.40
N VAL A 309 -20.53 -17.29 -16.48
CA VAL A 309 -19.79 -16.20 -17.10
C VAL A 309 -20.70 -15.11 -17.67
N ARG A 310 -21.92 -15.47 -18.10
CA ARG A 310 -22.91 -14.49 -18.60
C ARG A 310 -23.32 -13.52 -17.49
N VAL A 311 -23.54 -14.02 -16.28
CA VAL A 311 -23.87 -13.22 -15.10
C VAL A 311 -22.73 -12.28 -14.75
N ARG A 312 -21.47 -12.75 -14.76
CA ARG A 312 -20.30 -11.92 -14.47
C ARG A 312 -20.08 -10.83 -15.53
N ARG A 313 -20.21 -11.19 -16.81
CA ARG A 313 -20.11 -10.22 -17.93
C ARG A 313 -21.23 -9.21 -17.89
N ALA A 314 -22.47 -9.64 -17.61
CA ALA A 314 -23.61 -8.74 -17.46
C ALA A 314 -23.38 -7.72 -16.34
N ALA A 315 -22.91 -8.15 -15.19
CA ALA A 315 -22.57 -7.24 -14.09
C ALA A 315 -21.51 -6.20 -14.51
N ASN A 316 -20.46 -6.62 -15.21
CA ASN A 316 -19.42 -5.71 -15.70
C ASN A 316 -19.90 -4.72 -16.76
N LEU A 317 -20.84 -5.12 -17.63
CA LEU A 317 -21.44 -4.27 -18.66
C LEU A 317 -22.49 -3.30 -18.09
N ALA A 318 -23.10 -3.62 -16.94
CA ALA A 318 -24.11 -2.77 -16.31
C ALA A 318 -23.52 -1.55 -15.61
N VAL A 319 -22.26 -1.60 -15.17
CA VAL A 319 -21.65 -0.49 -14.39
C VAL A 319 -21.51 0.78 -15.21
N ASP A 320 -22.15 1.85 -14.74
CA ASP A 320 -21.96 3.21 -15.26
C ASP A 320 -20.67 3.83 -14.73
N ARG A 321 -19.57 3.58 -15.45
CA ARG A 321 -18.25 4.11 -15.08
C ARG A 321 -18.12 5.62 -15.28
N GLN A 322 -18.95 6.24 -16.12
CA GLN A 322 -18.96 7.69 -16.30
C GLN A 322 -19.71 8.37 -15.14
N GLY A 323 -20.85 7.84 -14.72
CA GLY A 323 -21.52 8.28 -13.50
C GLY A 323 -20.64 8.11 -12.26
N MET A 324 -19.91 6.99 -12.18
CA MET A 324 -18.92 6.77 -11.12
C MET A 324 -17.80 7.82 -11.13
N LYS A 325 -17.32 8.21 -12.31
CA LYS A 325 -16.30 9.26 -12.46
C LYS A 325 -16.82 10.62 -12.00
N GLN A 326 -18.07 10.94 -12.31
CA GLN A 326 -18.72 12.17 -11.83
C GLN A 326 -18.88 12.14 -10.30
N LEU A 327 -19.35 11.02 -9.73
CA LEU A 327 -19.48 10.83 -8.29
C LEU A 327 -18.17 11.10 -7.55
N LEU A 328 -17.04 10.70 -8.14
CA LEU A 328 -15.70 10.85 -7.56
C LEU A 328 -14.98 12.13 -8.01
N ALA A 329 -15.68 13.12 -8.57
CA ALA A 329 -15.11 14.39 -9.03
C ALA A 329 -13.88 14.21 -9.95
N ASP A 330 -13.97 13.30 -10.90
CA ASP A 330 -12.91 12.89 -11.82
C ASP A 330 -11.66 12.23 -11.16
N MET A 331 -11.71 11.95 -9.85
CA MET A 331 -10.59 11.33 -9.13
C MET A 331 -10.58 9.81 -9.25
N MET A 332 -10.69 9.30 -10.47
CA MET A 332 -10.58 7.88 -10.78
C MET A 332 -10.19 7.65 -12.25
N ILE A 333 -9.74 6.44 -12.56
CA ILE A 333 -9.60 5.94 -13.92
C ILE A 333 -10.63 4.83 -14.12
N PRO A 334 -11.57 4.94 -15.08
CA PRO A 334 -12.52 3.87 -15.39
C PRO A 334 -11.78 2.56 -15.71
N ALA A 335 -12.21 1.45 -15.12
CA ALA A 335 -11.56 0.18 -15.40
C ALA A 335 -11.86 -0.30 -16.82
N GLU A 336 -10.81 -0.58 -17.58
CA GLU A 336 -10.85 -1.31 -18.85
C GLU A 336 -10.32 -2.75 -18.69
N GLY A 337 -9.82 -3.07 -17.52
CA GLY A 337 -9.30 -4.34 -17.06
C GLY A 337 -9.02 -4.32 -15.57
N PHE A 338 -8.38 -5.36 -15.08
CA PHE A 338 -7.90 -5.39 -13.70
C PHE A 338 -6.64 -4.51 -13.52
N LEU A 339 -5.84 -4.38 -14.57
CA LEU A 339 -4.74 -3.43 -14.71
C LEU A 339 -5.18 -2.24 -15.58
N THR A 340 -4.44 -1.14 -15.53
CA THR A 340 -4.64 -0.01 -16.45
C THR A 340 -4.12 -0.33 -17.85
N PRO A 341 -4.71 0.21 -18.94
CA PRO A 341 -4.27 -0.09 -20.32
C PRO A 341 -2.81 0.19 -20.62
N GLY A 342 -2.18 1.15 -19.92
CA GLY A 342 -0.76 1.47 -20.07
C GLY A 342 0.19 0.55 -19.30
N HIS A 343 -0.31 -0.42 -18.55
CA HIS A 343 0.54 -1.35 -17.80
C HIS A 343 1.16 -2.40 -18.72
N ALA A 344 2.44 -2.74 -18.51
CA ALA A 344 3.16 -3.74 -19.33
C ALA A 344 2.45 -5.10 -19.40
N TRP A 345 1.70 -5.44 -18.35
CA TRP A 345 0.98 -6.72 -18.22
C TRP A 345 -0.48 -6.68 -18.70
N PHE A 346 -0.94 -5.58 -19.29
CA PHE A 346 -2.35 -5.44 -19.69
C PHE A 346 -2.74 -6.44 -20.79
N GLY A 347 -1.85 -6.69 -21.75
CA GLY A 347 -2.14 -7.56 -22.89
C GLY A 347 -3.24 -7.02 -23.80
N ASN A 348 -4.02 -7.94 -24.39
CA ASN A 348 -5.08 -7.58 -25.33
C ASN A 348 -6.37 -8.40 -25.08
N PRO A 349 -7.06 -8.20 -23.95
CA PRO A 349 -8.28 -8.92 -23.63
C PRO A 349 -9.35 -8.73 -24.71
N THR A 350 -10.09 -9.78 -25.00
CA THR A 350 -11.17 -9.79 -26.01
C THR A 350 -12.47 -9.23 -25.48
N PHE A 351 -12.80 -9.51 -24.21
CA PHE A 351 -13.94 -8.90 -23.54
C PHE A 351 -13.64 -7.45 -23.20
N LYS A 352 -14.42 -6.52 -23.78
CA LYS A 352 -14.22 -5.09 -23.56
C LYS A 352 -15.11 -4.59 -22.44
N LEU A 353 -14.48 -4.11 -21.37
CA LEU A 353 -15.17 -3.46 -20.26
C LEU A 353 -15.67 -2.08 -20.72
N ARG A 354 -16.98 -2.00 -20.91
CA ARG A 354 -17.71 -0.77 -21.24
C ARG A 354 -19.08 -0.80 -20.58
N THR A 355 -19.74 0.32 -20.49
CA THR A 355 -21.15 0.36 -20.11
C THR A 355 -21.99 -0.02 -21.33
N ASP A 356 -22.77 -1.10 -21.22
CA ASP A 356 -23.66 -1.60 -22.28
C ASP A 356 -24.85 -2.33 -21.62
N VAL A 357 -25.81 -1.52 -21.19
CA VAL A 357 -26.99 -1.99 -20.43
C VAL A 357 -27.82 -3.00 -21.25
N ASP A 358 -27.94 -2.80 -22.55
CA ASP A 358 -28.71 -3.71 -23.40
C ASP A 358 -28.05 -5.06 -23.56
N ALA A 359 -26.73 -5.10 -23.72
CA ALA A 359 -25.99 -6.35 -23.72
C ALA A 359 -26.06 -7.05 -22.35
N ALA A 360 -26.00 -6.29 -21.27
CA ALA A 360 -26.16 -6.82 -19.91
C ALA A 360 -27.54 -7.47 -19.71
N LYS A 361 -28.62 -6.80 -20.14
CA LYS A 361 -29.98 -7.35 -20.07
C LYS A 361 -30.13 -8.63 -20.88
N ARG A 362 -29.55 -8.69 -22.11
CA ARG A 362 -29.56 -9.92 -22.91
C ARG A 362 -28.87 -11.08 -22.20
N LEU A 363 -27.67 -10.87 -21.68
CA LEU A 363 -26.92 -11.90 -20.97
C LEU A 363 -27.66 -12.40 -19.70
N MET A 364 -28.29 -11.48 -18.96
CA MET A 364 -29.11 -11.84 -17.78
C MET A 364 -30.35 -12.63 -18.20
N ALA A 365 -31.04 -12.25 -19.27
CA ALA A 365 -32.19 -13.00 -19.79
C ALA A 365 -31.80 -14.41 -20.27
N GLU A 366 -30.67 -14.56 -20.94
CA GLU A 366 -30.09 -15.85 -21.35
C GLU A 366 -29.70 -16.72 -20.14
N ALA A 367 -29.28 -16.10 -19.02
CA ALA A 367 -29.03 -16.77 -17.75
C ALA A 367 -30.31 -17.03 -16.94
N GLY A 368 -31.48 -16.57 -17.44
CA GLY A 368 -32.79 -16.81 -16.83
C GLY A 368 -33.24 -15.73 -15.85
N PHE A 369 -32.66 -14.56 -15.85
CA PHE A 369 -32.98 -13.45 -14.94
C PHE A 369 -33.44 -12.19 -15.71
N THR A 370 -34.36 -11.44 -15.10
CA THR A 370 -34.86 -10.16 -15.62
C THR A 370 -35.12 -9.22 -14.45
N PRO A 371 -35.37 -7.91 -14.67
CA PRO A 371 -35.80 -7.02 -13.59
C PRO A 371 -37.07 -7.49 -12.85
N GLN A 372 -37.99 -8.20 -13.52
CA GLN A 372 -39.20 -8.76 -12.92
C GLN A 372 -38.93 -10.10 -12.18
N ARG A 373 -37.86 -10.81 -12.56
CA ARG A 373 -37.40 -12.04 -11.90
C ARG A 373 -35.89 -11.93 -11.63
N PRO A 374 -35.49 -11.07 -10.68
CA PRO A 374 -34.08 -10.73 -10.50
C PRO A 374 -33.30 -11.86 -9.80
N LEU A 375 -32.01 -11.93 -10.11
CA LEU A 375 -31.02 -12.69 -9.37
C LEU A 375 -30.80 -12.02 -8.01
N ARG A 376 -31.22 -12.68 -6.93
CA ARG A 376 -31.00 -12.20 -5.55
C ARG A 376 -29.65 -12.65 -5.06
N THR A 377 -28.86 -11.74 -4.53
CA THR A 377 -27.55 -12.06 -3.97
C THR A 377 -27.10 -11.04 -2.93
N LYS A 378 -26.23 -11.46 -2.03
CA LYS A 378 -25.69 -10.65 -0.95
C LYS A 378 -24.23 -10.33 -1.22
N VAL A 379 -23.84 -9.08 -0.92
CA VAL A 379 -22.47 -8.57 -1.09
C VAL A 379 -21.97 -7.98 0.23
N LEU A 380 -20.81 -8.43 0.69
CA LEU A 380 -20.10 -7.85 1.83
C LEU A 380 -19.45 -6.53 1.42
N ILE A 381 -19.67 -5.47 2.20
CA ILE A 381 -19.03 -4.18 2.02
C ILE A 381 -18.55 -3.61 3.36
N ALA A 382 -17.57 -2.72 3.31
CA ALA A 382 -17.16 -1.93 4.48
C ALA A 382 -17.40 -0.44 4.23
N PRO A 383 -17.75 0.34 5.25
CA PRO A 383 -18.02 1.78 5.09
C PRO A 383 -16.75 2.61 4.91
N SER A 384 -15.58 2.02 5.18
CA SER A 384 -14.27 2.63 5.04
C SER A 384 -13.19 1.56 4.94
N GLY A 385 -11.96 1.92 4.65
CA GLY A 385 -10.81 1.02 4.61
C GLY A 385 -9.74 1.50 3.65
N SER A 386 -8.55 0.92 3.76
CA SER A 386 -7.44 1.27 2.88
C SER A 386 -7.79 1.02 1.41
N GLY A 387 -7.67 2.03 0.58
CA GLY A 387 -7.98 1.98 -0.86
C GLY A 387 -9.46 1.82 -1.20
N GLN A 388 -10.36 1.92 -0.22
CA GLN A 388 -11.80 1.78 -0.48
C GLN A 388 -12.44 3.05 -1.10
N MET A 389 -11.69 4.14 -1.26
CA MET A 389 -12.20 5.39 -1.83
C MET A 389 -13.46 5.88 -1.07
N GLN A 390 -14.62 5.90 -1.73
CA GLN A 390 -15.93 6.24 -1.15
C GLN A 390 -16.88 5.04 -1.24
N PRO A 391 -16.69 3.99 -0.43
CA PRO A 391 -17.31 2.69 -0.71
C PRO A 391 -18.83 2.70 -0.63
N LEU A 392 -19.46 3.46 0.27
CA LEU A 392 -20.93 3.45 0.38
C LEU A 392 -21.60 4.04 -0.87
N PRO A 393 -21.35 5.30 -1.29
CA PRO A 393 -21.99 5.85 -2.48
C PRO A 393 -21.59 5.13 -3.76
N MET A 394 -20.36 4.59 -3.85
CA MET A 394 -19.94 3.80 -5.00
C MET A 394 -20.72 2.48 -5.10
N ASN A 395 -20.92 1.77 -3.99
CA ASN A 395 -21.72 0.54 -3.96
C ASN A 395 -23.20 0.82 -4.23
N GLU A 396 -23.77 1.91 -3.73
CA GLU A 396 -25.15 2.33 -4.00
C GLU A 396 -25.37 2.58 -5.50
N LEU A 397 -24.46 3.27 -6.17
CA LEU A 397 -24.54 3.49 -7.62
C LEU A 397 -24.48 2.15 -8.38
N ILE A 398 -23.59 1.23 -7.98
CA ILE A 398 -23.51 -0.10 -8.60
C ILE A 398 -24.79 -0.90 -8.35
N GLN A 399 -25.36 -0.85 -7.15
CA GLN A 399 -26.63 -1.52 -6.84
C GLN A 399 -27.74 -1.06 -7.76
N GLN A 400 -27.85 0.25 -8.01
CA GLN A 400 -28.84 0.82 -8.95
C GLN A 400 -28.60 0.33 -10.37
N ASN A 401 -27.35 0.41 -10.88
CA ASN A 401 -27.01 -0.06 -12.22
C ASN A 401 -27.33 -1.56 -12.41
N LEU A 402 -27.04 -2.37 -11.41
CA LEU A 402 -27.29 -3.81 -11.47
C LEU A 402 -28.79 -4.14 -11.38
N ALA A 403 -29.58 -3.36 -10.63
CA ALA A 403 -31.02 -3.54 -10.54
C ALA A 403 -31.71 -3.36 -11.92
N ASP A 404 -31.24 -2.42 -12.73
CA ASP A 404 -31.77 -2.13 -14.06
C ASP A 404 -31.60 -3.30 -15.05
N VAL A 405 -30.69 -4.23 -14.77
CA VAL A 405 -30.40 -5.37 -15.65
C VAL A 405 -30.82 -6.71 -15.06
N GLY A 406 -31.46 -6.73 -13.87
CA GLY A 406 -32.04 -7.95 -13.30
C GLY A 406 -31.26 -8.55 -12.14
N PHE A 407 -30.52 -7.75 -11.37
CA PHE A 407 -29.99 -8.15 -10.06
C PHE A 407 -30.81 -7.52 -8.94
N ALA A 408 -30.90 -8.20 -7.79
CA ALA A 408 -31.39 -7.67 -6.55
C ALA A 408 -30.29 -7.87 -5.49
N ILE A 409 -29.51 -6.84 -5.26
CA ILE A 409 -28.35 -6.86 -4.39
C ILE A 409 -28.77 -6.46 -2.96
N GLU A 410 -28.37 -7.26 -1.98
CA GLU A 410 -28.44 -6.95 -0.55
C GLU A 410 -27.02 -6.71 -0.04
N PHE A 411 -26.78 -5.57 0.62
CA PHE A 411 -25.50 -5.31 1.25
C PHE A 411 -25.46 -5.78 2.70
N GLU A 412 -24.42 -6.52 3.03
CA GLU A 412 -24.01 -6.82 4.40
C GLU A 412 -22.84 -5.90 4.76
N VAL A 413 -23.13 -4.87 5.56
CA VAL A 413 -22.14 -3.86 5.94
C VAL A 413 -21.41 -4.33 7.20
N VAL A 414 -20.08 -4.44 7.12
CA VAL A 414 -19.22 -4.85 8.23
C VAL A 414 -18.05 -3.88 8.40
N GLU A 415 -17.53 -3.79 9.62
CA GLU A 415 -16.32 -3.01 9.89
C GLU A 415 -15.12 -3.57 9.13
N TRP A 416 -14.16 -2.72 8.75
CA TRP A 416 -13.03 -3.05 7.88
C TRP A 416 -12.18 -4.24 8.36
N ASN A 417 -11.78 -4.27 9.65
CA ASN A 417 -10.99 -5.40 10.16
C ASN A 417 -11.80 -6.70 10.19
N THR A 418 -13.11 -6.59 10.40
CA THR A 418 -14.04 -7.73 10.27
C THR A 418 -14.06 -8.22 8.83
N LEU A 419 -14.15 -7.34 7.83
CA LEU A 419 -14.09 -7.70 6.42
C LEU A 419 -12.79 -8.44 6.08
N ILE A 420 -11.65 -7.95 6.56
CA ILE A 420 -10.34 -8.58 6.38
C ILE A 420 -10.30 -9.99 6.98
N ASN A 421 -10.89 -10.19 8.16
CA ASN A 421 -10.95 -11.50 8.78
C ASN A 421 -11.86 -12.46 7.99
N ILE A 422 -13.01 -11.98 7.50
CA ILE A 422 -13.89 -12.74 6.60
C ILE A 422 -13.17 -13.11 5.30
N TRP A 423 -12.44 -12.16 4.72
CA TRP A 423 -11.65 -12.40 3.51
C TRP A 423 -10.60 -13.52 3.70
N ARG A 424 -9.95 -13.59 4.87
CA ARG A 424 -9.02 -14.68 5.19
C ARG A 424 -9.71 -16.02 5.42
N ALA A 425 -10.93 -15.99 5.92
CA ALA A 425 -11.68 -17.22 6.24
C ALA A 425 -12.29 -17.90 5.00
N GLY A 426 -12.56 -17.16 3.92
CA GLY A 426 -13.11 -17.70 2.67
C GLY A 426 -14.62 -17.57 2.55
N ALA A 427 -15.12 -17.58 1.31
CA ALA A 427 -16.54 -17.37 0.99
C ALA A 427 -17.46 -18.46 1.56
N ALA A 428 -16.97 -19.69 1.68
CA ALA A 428 -17.75 -20.79 2.26
C ALA A 428 -17.81 -20.77 3.79
N HIS A 429 -16.99 -19.94 4.46
CA HIS A 429 -16.98 -19.86 5.91
C HIS A 429 -18.25 -19.15 6.44
N PRO A 430 -18.84 -19.58 7.57
CA PRO A 430 -20.07 -18.97 8.13
C PRO A 430 -19.96 -17.46 8.38
N SER A 431 -18.75 -16.94 8.66
CA SER A 431 -18.53 -15.49 8.82
C SER A 431 -18.86 -14.68 7.56
N SER A 432 -18.84 -15.29 6.37
CA SER A 432 -19.28 -14.66 5.11
C SER A 432 -20.78 -14.42 5.02
N ARG A 433 -21.56 -14.92 6.01
CA ARG A 433 -23.00 -14.65 6.18
C ARG A 433 -23.84 -14.91 4.93
N GLY A 434 -23.40 -15.88 4.10
CA GLY A 434 -24.06 -16.23 2.84
C GLY A 434 -23.82 -15.22 1.70
N ALA A 435 -22.89 -14.29 1.85
CA ALA A 435 -22.51 -13.39 0.76
C ALA A 435 -21.81 -14.16 -0.37
N SER A 436 -22.22 -13.86 -1.61
CA SER A 436 -21.63 -14.44 -2.81
C SER A 436 -20.63 -13.50 -3.51
N ALA A 437 -20.50 -12.27 -3.02
CA ALA A 437 -19.47 -11.34 -3.45
C ALA A 437 -19.01 -10.45 -2.28
N MET A 438 -17.85 -9.84 -2.46
CA MET A 438 -17.26 -8.93 -1.48
C MET A 438 -16.67 -7.72 -2.20
N ASN A 439 -17.02 -6.50 -1.78
CA ASN A 439 -16.28 -5.33 -2.21
C ASN A 439 -14.94 -5.29 -1.51
N TYR A 440 -13.88 -5.36 -2.28
CA TYR A 440 -12.52 -5.31 -1.80
C TYR A 440 -11.62 -4.65 -2.84
N SER A 441 -10.83 -3.69 -2.42
CA SER A 441 -9.82 -3.08 -3.28
C SER A 441 -8.55 -3.90 -3.28
N TYR A 442 -8.06 -4.24 -4.46
CA TYR A 442 -6.87 -5.05 -4.63
C TYR A 442 -5.66 -4.20 -4.99
N PHE A 443 -4.58 -4.53 -4.34
CA PHE A 443 -3.27 -4.02 -4.59
C PHE A 443 -2.64 -4.80 -5.76
N ILE A 444 -2.24 -4.11 -6.82
CA ILE A 444 -1.89 -4.72 -8.11
C ILE A 444 -0.45 -4.42 -8.55
N GLN A 445 0.46 -4.21 -7.59
CA GLN A 445 1.81 -3.76 -7.88
C GLN A 445 2.77 -4.88 -8.27
N ASP A 446 2.52 -6.10 -7.87
CA ASP A 446 3.35 -7.27 -8.13
C ASP A 446 2.52 -8.49 -8.54
N PRO A 447 3.12 -9.52 -9.19
CA PRO A 447 2.40 -10.69 -9.68
C PRO A 447 1.61 -11.44 -8.61
N PHE A 448 2.16 -11.56 -7.40
CA PHE A 448 1.53 -12.28 -6.31
C PHE A 448 0.30 -11.53 -5.79
N THR A 449 0.44 -10.24 -5.48
CA THR A 449 -0.68 -9.43 -4.97
C THR A 449 -1.73 -9.13 -6.03
N ALA A 450 -1.33 -9.02 -7.31
CA ALA A 450 -2.25 -8.75 -8.40
C ALA A 450 -3.13 -9.95 -8.75
N PHE A 451 -2.57 -11.17 -8.76
CA PHE A 451 -3.29 -12.31 -9.31
C PHE A 451 -3.17 -13.59 -8.49
N ILE A 452 -1.95 -14.03 -8.14
CA ILE A 452 -1.71 -15.38 -7.61
C ILE A 452 -2.47 -15.61 -6.31
N ARG A 453 -2.38 -14.66 -5.36
CA ARG A 453 -2.92 -14.82 -3.99
C ARG A 453 -4.44 -15.02 -3.92
N HIS A 454 -5.19 -14.60 -4.93
CA HIS A 454 -6.65 -14.66 -4.94
C HIS A 454 -7.25 -15.46 -6.10
N LEU A 455 -6.39 -16.06 -6.94
CA LEU A 455 -6.82 -16.91 -8.05
C LEU A 455 -6.19 -18.30 -8.03
N ALA A 456 -4.98 -18.50 -7.48
CA ALA A 456 -4.37 -19.82 -7.44
C ALA A 456 -5.20 -20.78 -6.57
N THR A 457 -5.48 -21.97 -7.12
CA THR A 457 -6.26 -23.01 -6.43
C THR A 457 -5.61 -23.43 -5.12
N GLU A 458 -4.28 -23.54 -5.08
CA GLU A 458 -3.50 -23.88 -3.88
C GLU A 458 -3.61 -22.86 -2.74
N LEU A 459 -4.05 -21.62 -3.04
CA LEU A 459 -4.20 -20.54 -2.07
C LEU A 459 -5.65 -20.32 -1.61
N GLN A 460 -6.52 -21.29 -1.80
CA GLN A 460 -7.82 -21.27 -1.15
C GLN A 460 -7.65 -21.37 0.38
N PRO A 461 -8.51 -20.72 1.17
CA PRO A 461 -8.48 -20.84 2.62
C PRO A 461 -8.62 -22.29 3.10
N PRO A 462 -7.91 -22.73 4.14
CA PRO A 462 -7.07 -21.90 5.04
C PRO A 462 -5.61 -21.69 4.57
N ALA A 463 -5.20 -22.27 3.44
CA ALA A 463 -3.82 -22.21 2.96
C ALA A 463 -3.41 -20.81 2.48
N GLY A 464 -4.38 -20.01 2.01
CA GLY A 464 -4.14 -18.67 1.47
C GLY A 464 -5.38 -17.79 1.53
N THR A 465 -5.48 -16.85 0.61
CA THR A 465 -6.49 -15.78 0.61
C THR A 465 -7.29 -15.69 -0.69
N ASN A 466 -7.41 -16.80 -1.43
CA ASN A 466 -8.36 -16.95 -2.53
C ASN A 466 -9.78 -17.08 -1.95
N TRP A 467 -10.30 -15.97 -1.39
CA TRP A 467 -11.60 -15.93 -0.70
C TRP A 467 -12.72 -16.47 -1.55
N GLY A 468 -12.73 -16.15 -2.85
CA GLY A 468 -13.75 -16.54 -3.80
C GLY A 468 -13.77 -18.02 -4.15
N LEU A 469 -12.82 -18.81 -3.68
CA LEU A 469 -12.66 -20.23 -3.99
C LEU A 469 -12.54 -20.48 -5.50
N TYR A 470 -11.96 -19.54 -6.24
CA TYR A 470 -11.69 -19.74 -7.65
C TYR A 470 -10.73 -20.93 -7.85
N SER A 471 -11.02 -21.77 -8.83
CA SER A 471 -10.19 -22.92 -9.19
C SER A 471 -10.34 -23.16 -10.69
N ASP A 472 -9.23 -23.08 -11.40
CA ASP A 472 -9.19 -23.29 -12.84
C ASP A 472 -7.81 -23.83 -13.24
N PRO A 473 -7.73 -25.06 -13.77
CA PRO A 473 -6.46 -25.68 -14.15
C PRO A 473 -5.67 -24.89 -15.21
N ASP A 474 -6.36 -24.16 -16.09
CA ASP A 474 -5.68 -23.35 -17.10
C ASP A 474 -5.04 -22.09 -16.47
N MET A 475 -5.71 -21.46 -15.51
CA MET A 475 -5.11 -20.36 -14.75
C MET A 475 -3.93 -20.84 -13.90
N ASP A 476 -4.07 -22.00 -13.23
CA ASP A 476 -2.97 -22.56 -12.44
C ASP A 476 -1.76 -22.90 -13.32
N ARG A 477 -1.98 -23.36 -14.56
CA ARG A 477 -0.91 -23.57 -15.54
C ARG A 477 -0.25 -22.26 -15.95
N LEU A 478 -1.01 -21.19 -16.18
CA LEU A 478 -0.44 -19.87 -16.45
C LEU A 478 0.42 -19.36 -15.28
N PHE A 479 0.05 -19.64 -14.03
CA PHE A 479 0.90 -19.34 -12.87
C PHE A 479 2.18 -20.18 -12.85
N GLN A 480 2.15 -21.45 -13.27
CA GLN A 480 3.37 -22.25 -13.40
C GLN A 480 4.28 -21.70 -14.51
N ASP A 481 3.73 -21.34 -15.68
CA ASP A 481 4.47 -20.68 -16.76
C ASP A 481 5.14 -19.39 -16.28
N LEU A 482 4.40 -18.56 -15.50
CA LEU A 482 4.93 -17.32 -14.90
C LEU A 482 6.10 -17.60 -13.96
N ARG A 483 5.98 -18.61 -13.09
CA ARG A 483 7.03 -18.97 -12.11
C ARG A 483 8.33 -19.41 -12.78
N THR A 484 8.28 -19.88 -14.01
CA THR A 484 9.45 -20.32 -14.78
C THR A 484 9.94 -19.30 -15.81
N ALA A 485 9.32 -18.15 -15.90
CA ALA A 485 9.64 -17.07 -16.84
C ALA A 485 10.74 -16.15 -16.29
N PHE A 486 11.99 -16.62 -16.27
CA PHE A 486 13.12 -15.86 -15.73
C PHE A 486 13.62 -14.73 -16.65
N ASP A 487 13.28 -14.75 -17.93
CA ASP A 487 13.51 -13.63 -18.84
C ASP A 487 12.42 -12.56 -18.62
N PRO A 488 12.77 -11.26 -18.44
CA PRO A 488 11.80 -10.21 -18.16
C PRO A 488 10.69 -10.08 -19.20
N ALA A 489 11.00 -10.24 -20.50
CA ALA A 489 9.98 -10.16 -21.54
C ALA A 489 9.08 -11.42 -21.55
N ALA A 490 9.61 -12.58 -21.16
CA ALA A 490 8.80 -13.79 -20.98
C ALA A 490 7.87 -13.65 -19.77
N LEU A 491 8.33 -13.03 -18.67
CA LEU A 491 7.51 -12.73 -17.50
C LEU A 491 6.36 -11.78 -17.87
N ASP A 492 6.65 -10.69 -18.58
CA ASP A 492 5.63 -9.75 -19.04
C ASP A 492 4.57 -10.45 -19.92
N ARG A 493 4.99 -11.31 -20.87
CA ARG A 493 4.06 -12.10 -21.70
C ARG A 493 3.23 -13.08 -20.88
N ALA A 494 3.80 -13.73 -19.88
CA ALA A 494 3.04 -14.61 -18.99
C ALA A 494 1.98 -13.83 -18.20
N MET A 495 2.35 -12.65 -17.68
CA MET A 495 1.42 -11.76 -16.98
C MET A 495 0.31 -11.23 -17.90
N GLN A 496 0.62 -10.89 -19.15
CA GLN A 496 -0.39 -10.49 -20.14
C GLN A 496 -1.44 -11.59 -20.34
N ARG A 497 -1.03 -12.85 -20.53
CA ARG A 497 -1.96 -13.98 -20.69
C ARG A 497 -2.85 -14.20 -19.46
N ILE A 498 -2.29 -14.02 -18.26
CA ILE A 498 -3.05 -14.11 -17.01
C ILE A 498 -4.11 -12.99 -16.96
N HIS A 499 -3.72 -11.74 -17.27
CA HIS A 499 -4.64 -10.62 -17.28
C HIS A 499 -5.72 -10.72 -18.37
N GLU A 500 -5.36 -11.18 -19.57
CA GLU A 500 -6.31 -11.44 -20.65
C GLU A 500 -7.39 -12.44 -20.21
N LYS A 501 -6.99 -13.60 -19.69
CA LYS A 501 -7.94 -14.59 -19.15
C LYS A 501 -8.79 -14.03 -18.01
N TYR A 502 -8.20 -13.22 -17.12
CA TYR A 502 -8.90 -12.57 -16.02
C TYR A 502 -10.05 -11.68 -16.51
N VAL A 503 -9.76 -10.86 -17.52
CA VAL A 503 -10.73 -9.91 -18.09
C VAL A 503 -11.74 -10.65 -18.96
N ASP A 504 -11.31 -11.56 -19.81
CA ASP A 504 -12.16 -12.29 -20.74
C ASP A 504 -13.22 -13.13 -20.03
N GLU A 505 -12.87 -13.70 -18.88
CA GLU A 505 -13.79 -14.44 -18.03
C GLU A 505 -14.56 -13.55 -17.03
N ALA A 506 -14.30 -12.25 -17.02
CA ALA A 506 -14.90 -11.30 -16.08
C ALA A 506 -14.82 -11.82 -14.63
N LEU A 507 -13.63 -12.22 -14.17
CA LEU A 507 -13.47 -12.94 -12.90
C LEU A 507 -13.93 -12.13 -11.70
N PHE A 508 -13.86 -10.80 -11.77
CA PHE A 508 -14.34 -9.84 -10.77
C PHE A 508 -15.24 -8.79 -11.43
N LEU A 509 -15.98 -8.06 -10.63
CA LEU A 509 -16.55 -6.80 -11.07
C LEU A 509 -15.46 -5.73 -11.01
N MET A 510 -14.95 -5.34 -12.16
CA MET A 510 -13.90 -4.34 -12.31
C MET A 510 -14.52 -2.96 -12.52
N VAL A 511 -14.38 -2.06 -11.55
CA VAL A 511 -15.09 -0.78 -11.56
C VAL A 511 -14.18 0.37 -11.90
N THR A 512 -13.10 0.55 -11.12
CA THR A 512 -12.22 1.70 -11.25
C THR A 512 -10.83 1.44 -10.67
N HIS A 513 -9.84 2.19 -11.18
CA HIS A 513 -8.54 2.35 -10.55
C HIS A 513 -8.51 3.64 -9.74
N ASP A 514 -7.99 3.54 -8.52
CA ASP A 514 -7.69 4.71 -7.69
C ASP A 514 -6.58 5.55 -8.36
N VAL A 515 -6.63 6.84 -8.18
CA VAL A 515 -5.59 7.77 -8.66
C VAL A 515 -4.72 8.33 -7.54
N GLY A 516 -4.95 7.87 -6.31
CA GLY A 516 -4.14 8.24 -5.17
C GLY A 516 -3.99 9.76 -5.02
N ALA A 517 -5.09 10.52 -5.08
CA ALA A 517 -5.05 11.98 -5.09
C ALA A 517 -4.29 12.55 -3.87
N ARG A 518 -3.48 13.58 -4.12
CA ARG A 518 -2.73 14.35 -3.11
C ARG A 518 -3.03 15.83 -3.29
N ALA A 519 -3.14 16.57 -2.17
CA ALA A 519 -3.21 18.01 -2.20
C ALA A 519 -2.04 18.62 -1.41
N MET A 520 -1.43 19.66 -1.98
CA MET A 520 -0.21 20.24 -1.41
C MET A 520 -0.27 21.76 -1.46
N HIS A 521 0.34 22.40 -0.46
CA HIS A 521 0.61 23.82 -0.52
C HIS A 521 1.59 24.13 -1.67
N ARG A 522 1.41 25.25 -2.38
CA ARG A 522 2.26 25.64 -3.53
C ARG A 522 3.77 25.72 -3.22
N ARG A 523 4.14 25.84 -1.94
CA ARG A 523 5.56 25.84 -1.51
C ARG A 523 6.21 24.44 -1.53
N VAL A 524 5.42 23.37 -1.60
CA VAL A 524 5.96 22.01 -1.76
C VAL A 524 6.37 21.83 -3.20
N GLN A 525 7.65 21.57 -3.45
CA GLN A 525 8.21 21.38 -4.79
C GLN A 525 8.93 20.03 -4.86
N GLY A 526 9.04 19.44 -6.06
CA GLY A 526 9.84 18.24 -6.30
C GLY A 526 9.15 16.92 -5.96
N PHE A 527 7.88 16.91 -5.53
CA PHE A 527 7.14 15.67 -5.34
C PHE A 527 6.85 15.01 -6.70
N VAL A 528 7.21 13.72 -6.83
CA VAL A 528 6.89 12.88 -7.97
C VAL A 528 5.86 11.86 -7.51
N GLN A 529 4.65 11.91 -8.09
CA GLN A 529 3.65 10.88 -7.85
C GLN A 529 3.88 9.71 -8.81
N ALA A 530 4.70 8.76 -8.39
CA ALA A 530 4.94 7.54 -9.12
C ALA A 530 3.64 6.72 -9.25
N GLN A 531 3.52 5.93 -10.31
CA GLN A 531 2.47 4.91 -10.45
C GLN A 531 2.84 3.70 -9.56
N ASN A 532 2.81 3.95 -8.25
CA ASN A 532 3.22 3.01 -7.21
C ASN A 532 2.45 3.29 -5.92
N TRP A 533 2.33 2.28 -5.08
CA TRP A 533 1.78 2.44 -3.73
C TRP A 533 2.70 3.25 -2.83
N PHE A 534 4.01 3.05 -2.96
CA PHE A 534 5.01 3.80 -2.21
C PHE A 534 5.25 5.19 -2.82
N GLN A 535 5.85 6.05 -2.05
CA GLN A 535 6.22 7.41 -2.46
C GLN A 535 7.56 7.79 -1.85
N ASP A 536 8.32 8.60 -2.60
CA ASP A 536 9.60 9.14 -2.14
C ASP A 536 9.42 10.61 -1.74
N PHE A 537 9.71 10.92 -0.49
CA PHE A 537 9.69 12.28 0.04
C PHE A 537 11.06 12.97 -0.03
N SER A 538 12.10 12.25 -0.42
CA SER A 538 13.48 12.75 -0.44
C SER A 538 13.69 13.93 -1.40
N PRO A 539 13.09 13.98 -2.61
CA PRO A 539 13.30 15.08 -3.54
C PRO A 539 12.53 16.36 -3.17
N ILE A 540 11.64 16.31 -2.17
CA ILE A 540 10.79 17.44 -1.82
C ILE A 540 11.61 18.56 -1.21
N THR A 541 11.32 19.79 -1.65
CA THR A 541 11.80 21.05 -1.06
C THR A 541 10.62 21.92 -0.64
N ILE A 542 10.81 22.75 0.37
CA ILE A 542 9.83 23.73 0.82
C ILE A 542 10.37 25.11 0.42
N ALA A 543 9.72 25.75 -0.55
CA ALA A 543 10.01 27.13 -0.90
C ALA A 543 9.58 28.07 0.25
N GLY A 544 10.38 29.10 0.49
CA GLY A 544 10.14 30.10 1.54
C GLY A 544 8.91 30.98 1.28
#